data_315144634f20a977db9af4017072aa7f
#
_entry.id   315144634f20a977db9af4017072aa7f
#
_cell.length_a   1.000
_cell.length_b   1.000
_cell.length_c   1.000
_cell.angle_alpha   90.00
_cell.angle_beta   90.00
_cell.angle_gamma   90.00
#
_symmetry.space_group_name_H-M   'P 1'
#
loop_
_entity.id
_entity.type
_entity.pdbx_description
1 polymer ?
#
loop_
_entity_poly.entity_id
_entity_poly.type
_entity_poly.pdbx_seq_one_letter_code
_entity_poly.pdbx_strand_id
1 'polypeptide(L)'
;AERSASAVRDWLALASEGRAGYASDEAGALPRVQRALRPADIAILVRGRAEAEAVRSALARRRLASVYLSDRDSVFDTPEAQDLLRWLQACVEPGHDGRLRAALATRTMGLAWAELDRLNEDEQHWETLVLRVHGYKLIWQKQGVLPMLRRWLSDFDLPERLRALPDGERSLTNVLHLSEWLQRQSAELDGEHALVRAFSEELAQPGAEEILRLESDADLIKVITVHKSKGLEYPLVLLPYICAWKDVDGRSASLGYHQSPQDASGGPGAY
;
A
#
# COMPACT_ATOMS: atom_id res chain seq x y z
N ALA A 1 8.95 7.28 -15.37
CA ALA A 1 7.59 7.24 -14.81
C ALA A 1 6.59 7.94 -15.75
N GLU A 2 6.72 9.24 -16.03
CA GLU A 2 5.74 10.02 -16.79
C GLU A 2 5.47 9.46 -18.19
N ARG A 3 6.52 9.16 -18.98
CA ARG A 3 6.37 8.58 -20.32
C ARG A 3 5.66 7.23 -20.29
N SER A 4 5.99 6.37 -19.33
CA SER A 4 5.35 5.06 -19.18
C SER A 4 3.88 5.20 -18.83
N ALA A 5 3.54 6.10 -17.89
CA ALA A 5 2.15 6.36 -17.52
C ALA A 5 1.32 6.95 -18.69
N SER A 6 1.93 7.82 -19.54
CA SER A 6 1.26 8.31 -20.76
C SER A 6 1.02 7.17 -21.76
N ALA A 7 2.03 6.32 -22.01
CA ALA A 7 1.89 5.18 -22.91
C ALA A 7 0.78 4.22 -22.45
N VAL A 8 0.74 3.91 -21.15
CA VAL A 8 -0.31 3.05 -20.57
C VAL A 8 -1.70 3.66 -20.80
N ARG A 9 -1.86 4.96 -20.52
CA ARG A 9 -3.14 5.66 -20.77
C ARG A 9 -3.56 5.54 -22.24
N ASP A 10 -2.62 5.79 -23.14
CA ASP A 10 -2.91 5.80 -24.59
C ASP A 10 -3.24 4.38 -25.09
N TRP A 11 -2.57 3.35 -24.58
CA TRP A 11 -2.89 1.95 -24.90
C TRP A 11 -4.26 1.51 -24.38
N LEU A 12 -4.62 1.92 -23.15
CA LEU A 12 -5.93 1.61 -22.59
C LEU A 12 -7.05 2.38 -23.31
N ALA A 13 -6.79 3.60 -23.77
CA ALA A 13 -7.72 4.33 -24.63
C ALA A 13 -7.93 3.62 -25.98
N LEU A 14 -6.86 3.19 -26.63
CA LEU A 14 -6.95 2.39 -27.86
C LEU A 14 -7.65 1.05 -27.62
N ALA A 15 -7.47 0.44 -26.44
CA ALA A 15 -8.14 -0.81 -26.09
C ALA A 15 -9.66 -0.61 -25.94
N SER A 16 -10.10 0.50 -25.37
CA SER A 16 -11.53 0.84 -25.29
C SER A 16 -12.18 1.06 -26.67
N GLU A 17 -11.39 1.44 -27.67
CA GLU A 17 -11.81 1.57 -29.06
C GLU A 17 -11.71 0.24 -29.85
N GLY A 18 -11.29 -0.84 -29.22
CA GLY A 18 -11.06 -2.14 -29.87
C GLY A 18 -9.81 -2.19 -30.75
N ARG A 19 -8.88 -1.24 -30.60
CA ARG A 19 -7.67 -1.07 -31.42
C ARG A 19 -6.39 -1.57 -30.76
N ALA A 20 -6.42 -1.89 -29.46
CA ALA A 20 -5.31 -2.48 -28.74
C ALA A 20 -5.76 -3.67 -27.89
N GLY A 21 -5.00 -4.76 -27.97
CA GLY A 21 -5.31 -6.01 -27.26
C GLY A 21 -4.54 -7.18 -27.86
N TYR A 22 -5.07 -8.38 -27.63
CA TYR A 22 -4.46 -9.62 -28.07
C TYR A 22 -5.15 -10.11 -29.34
N ALA A 23 -4.36 -10.38 -30.38
CA ALA A 23 -4.82 -10.94 -31.64
C ALA A 23 -4.85 -12.46 -31.60
N SER A 24 -5.61 -13.09 -32.52
CA SER A 24 -5.51 -14.53 -32.76
C SER A 24 -4.27 -14.86 -33.60
N ASP A 25 -3.64 -15.98 -33.31
CA ASP A 25 -2.52 -16.56 -34.08
C ASP A 25 -2.97 -17.32 -35.34
N GLU A 26 -4.14 -17.03 -35.89
CA GLU A 26 -4.59 -17.68 -37.13
C GLU A 26 -3.73 -17.25 -38.29
N ALA A 27 -2.93 -18.19 -38.79
CA ALA A 27 -2.02 -17.97 -39.92
C ALA A 27 -2.80 -17.54 -41.17
N GLY A 28 -2.54 -16.32 -41.66
CA GLY A 28 -3.08 -15.78 -42.92
C GLY A 28 -4.27 -14.83 -42.77
N ALA A 29 -4.83 -14.59 -41.60
CA ALA A 29 -5.85 -13.58 -41.36
C ALA A 29 -5.23 -12.26 -40.90
N LEU A 30 -5.83 -11.11 -41.25
CA LEU A 30 -5.47 -9.83 -40.65
C LEU A 30 -5.69 -9.91 -39.14
N PRO A 31 -4.73 -9.49 -38.30
CA PRO A 31 -4.84 -9.59 -36.85
C PRO A 31 -6.05 -8.79 -36.36
N ARG A 32 -7.05 -9.48 -35.85
CA ARG A 32 -8.21 -8.87 -35.18
C ARG A 32 -8.03 -8.98 -33.68
N VAL A 33 -8.32 -7.90 -32.97
CA VAL A 33 -8.31 -7.88 -31.51
C VAL A 33 -9.41 -8.81 -30.99
N GLN A 34 -9.02 -9.94 -30.40
CA GLN A 34 -9.95 -10.89 -29.76
C GLN A 34 -10.27 -10.50 -28.34
N ARG A 35 -9.26 -10.01 -27.59
CA ARG A 35 -9.41 -9.55 -26.22
C ARG A 35 -8.74 -8.18 -26.06
N ALA A 36 -9.50 -7.20 -25.62
CA ALA A 36 -8.97 -5.88 -25.33
C ALA A 36 -7.94 -5.94 -24.19
N LEU A 37 -6.94 -5.07 -24.26
CA LEU A 37 -5.97 -4.88 -23.18
C LEU A 37 -6.68 -4.32 -21.95
N ARG A 38 -6.42 -4.89 -20.77
CA ARG A 38 -6.96 -4.48 -19.45
C ARG A 38 -5.86 -3.94 -18.55
N PRO A 39 -6.17 -3.11 -17.56
CA PRO A 39 -5.22 -2.68 -16.55
C PRO A 39 -4.48 -3.86 -15.89
N ALA A 40 -5.19 -4.94 -15.56
CA ALA A 40 -4.63 -6.15 -14.95
C ALA A 40 -3.58 -6.88 -15.80
N ASP A 41 -3.57 -6.67 -17.12
CA ASP A 41 -2.60 -7.28 -18.03
C ASP A 41 -1.23 -6.57 -17.96
N ILE A 42 -1.17 -5.39 -17.33
CA ILE A 42 0.00 -4.49 -17.37
C ILE A 42 0.77 -4.59 -16.07
N ALA A 43 2.05 -4.95 -16.17
CA ALA A 43 3.00 -4.88 -15.08
C ALA A 43 4.09 -3.84 -15.35
N ILE A 44 4.43 -3.03 -14.37
CA ILE A 44 5.52 -2.06 -14.42
C ILE A 44 6.56 -2.48 -13.40
N LEU A 45 7.73 -2.90 -13.87
CA LEU A 45 8.79 -3.38 -12.99
C LEU A 45 9.65 -2.21 -12.51
N VAL A 46 9.91 -2.21 -11.21
CA VAL A 46 10.72 -1.22 -10.49
C VAL A 46 11.77 -1.89 -9.62
N ARG A 47 12.80 -1.16 -9.23
CA ARG A 47 13.87 -1.69 -8.36
C ARG A 47 13.57 -1.50 -6.88
N GLY A 48 12.71 -0.54 -6.53
CA GLY A 48 12.39 -0.24 -5.15
C GLY A 48 11.24 0.74 -4.98
N ARG A 49 10.95 1.08 -3.72
CA ARG A 49 9.79 1.87 -3.30
C ARG A 49 9.75 3.27 -3.93
N ALA A 50 10.88 3.99 -3.97
CA ALA A 50 10.92 5.35 -4.53
C ALA A 50 10.53 5.37 -6.02
N GLU A 51 10.98 4.38 -6.80
CA GLU A 51 10.58 4.23 -8.21
C GLU A 51 9.11 3.85 -8.34
N ALA A 52 8.61 2.98 -7.45
CA ALA A 52 7.20 2.60 -7.40
C ALA A 52 6.30 3.79 -7.10
N GLU A 53 6.64 4.61 -6.12
CA GLU A 53 5.90 5.82 -5.77
C GLU A 53 5.87 6.83 -6.93
N ALA A 54 7.00 7.04 -7.61
CA ALA A 54 7.08 7.90 -8.79
C ALA A 54 6.18 7.40 -9.95
N VAL A 55 6.13 6.08 -10.17
CA VAL A 55 5.27 5.46 -11.18
C VAL A 55 3.80 5.59 -10.78
N ARG A 56 3.45 5.22 -9.56
CA ARG A 56 2.06 5.28 -9.05
C ARG A 56 1.52 6.72 -9.06
N SER A 57 2.32 7.69 -8.63
CA SER A 57 1.95 9.10 -8.72
C SER A 57 1.70 9.56 -10.15
N ALA A 58 2.52 9.10 -11.11
CA ALA A 58 2.33 9.43 -12.53
C ALA A 58 1.05 8.79 -13.11
N LEU A 59 0.72 7.56 -12.71
CA LEU A 59 -0.52 6.86 -13.06
C LEU A 59 -1.74 7.56 -12.46
N ALA A 60 -1.70 7.88 -11.17
CA ALA A 60 -2.79 8.52 -10.44
C ALA A 60 -3.17 9.90 -11.03
N ARG A 61 -2.17 10.70 -11.45
CA ARG A 61 -2.42 11.97 -12.17
C ARG A 61 -3.19 11.77 -13.47
N ARG A 62 -3.16 10.57 -14.04
CA ARG A 62 -3.90 10.18 -15.25
C ARG A 62 -5.17 9.41 -14.96
N ARG A 63 -5.58 9.34 -13.68
CA ARG A 63 -6.74 8.59 -13.20
C ARG A 63 -6.65 7.08 -13.50
N LEU A 64 -5.43 6.54 -13.51
CA LEU A 64 -5.17 5.12 -13.68
C LEU A 64 -4.89 4.51 -12.31
N ALA A 65 -5.77 3.59 -11.91
CA ALA A 65 -5.60 2.87 -10.65
C ALA A 65 -4.47 1.84 -10.76
N SER A 66 -3.64 1.75 -9.73
CA SER A 66 -2.50 0.84 -9.70
C SER A 66 -2.24 0.31 -8.29
N VAL A 67 -1.71 -0.90 -8.22
CA VAL A 67 -1.26 -1.53 -6.98
C VAL A 67 0.25 -1.72 -7.01
N TYR A 68 0.89 -1.52 -5.86
CA TYR A 68 2.30 -1.84 -5.68
C TYR A 68 2.43 -3.19 -4.98
N LEU A 69 3.23 -4.08 -5.57
CA LEU A 69 3.51 -5.41 -5.05
C LEU A 69 4.99 -5.50 -4.70
N SER A 70 5.30 -5.64 -3.41
CA SER A 70 6.66 -5.81 -2.90
C SER A 70 6.70 -6.94 -1.87
N ASP A 71 7.82 -7.64 -1.78
CA ASP A 71 8.04 -8.67 -0.74
C ASP A 71 8.31 -8.06 0.64
N ARG A 72 8.48 -6.74 0.68
CA ARG A 72 8.83 -5.99 1.89
C ARG A 72 7.71 -5.07 2.37
N ASP A 73 6.57 -5.06 1.70
CA ASP A 73 5.47 -4.20 2.11
C ASP A 73 4.69 -4.89 3.23
N SER A 74 5.02 -4.52 4.45
CA SER A 74 4.26 -4.88 5.63
C SER A 74 3.04 -3.96 5.77
N VAL A 75 1.92 -4.48 6.28
CA VAL A 75 0.77 -3.66 6.67
C VAL A 75 1.15 -2.62 7.74
N PHE A 76 2.20 -2.89 8.51
CA PHE A 76 2.74 -1.97 9.53
C PHE A 76 3.47 -0.76 8.96
N ASP A 77 3.92 -0.83 7.70
CA ASP A 77 4.54 0.32 6.98
C ASP A 77 3.50 1.29 6.40
N THR A 78 2.22 1.03 6.61
CA THR A 78 1.14 1.84 6.04
C THR A 78 0.80 3.04 6.93
N PRO A 79 0.27 4.14 6.35
CA PRO A 79 -0.26 5.24 7.13
C PRO A 79 -1.37 4.81 8.12
N GLU A 80 -2.19 3.85 7.71
CA GLU A 80 -3.28 3.31 8.51
C GLU A 80 -2.77 2.68 9.82
N ALA A 81 -1.60 2.04 9.79
CA ALA A 81 -1.00 1.45 10.98
C ALA A 81 -0.58 2.51 12.00
N GLN A 82 0.03 3.62 11.54
CA GLN A 82 0.37 4.75 12.38
C GLN A 82 -0.88 5.44 12.96
N ASP A 83 -1.93 5.57 12.14
CA ASP A 83 -3.18 6.17 12.56
C ASP A 83 -3.89 5.30 13.58
N LEU A 84 -3.92 3.98 13.37
CA LEU A 84 -4.50 3.03 14.30
C LEU A 84 -3.78 3.04 15.66
N LEU A 85 -2.44 3.17 15.66
CA LEU A 85 -1.69 3.32 16.91
C LEU A 85 -2.17 4.53 17.71
N ARG A 86 -2.41 5.68 17.06
CA ARG A 86 -2.94 6.87 17.74
C ARG A 86 -4.34 6.64 18.31
N TRP A 87 -5.20 5.92 17.60
CA TRP A 87 -6.54 5.55 18.10
C TRP A 87 -6.46 4.68 19.35
N LEU A 88 -5.61 3.65 19.31
CA LEU A 88 -5.40 2.75 20.45
C LEU A 88 -4.87 3.51 21.66
N GLN A 89 -3.89 4.41 21.45
CA GLN A 89 -3.34 5.25 22.54
C GLN A 89 -4.39 6.17 23.14
N ALA A 90 -5.28 6.75 22.33
CA ALA A 90 -6.38 7.57 22.80
C ALA A 90 -7.40 6.74 23.60
N CYS A 91 -7.69 5.50 23.18
CA CYS A 91 -8.59 4.61 23.90
C CYS A 91 -8.02 4.15 25.25
N VAL A 92 -6.71 3.90 25.32
CA VAL A 92 -6.05 3.48 26.59
C VAL A 92 -6.02 4.63 27.61
N GLU A 93 -5.80 5.85 27.14
CA GLU A 93 -5.72 7.06 27.98
C GLU A 93 -6.75 8.11 27.55
N PRO A 94 -8.06 7.87 27.74
CA PRO A 94 -9.12 8.76 27.26
C PRO A 94 -9.15 10.13 27.93
N GLY A 95 -8.51 10.30 29.09
CA GLY A 95 -8.34 11.60 29.75
C GLY A 95 -7.19 12.44 29.20
N HIS A 96 -6.46 11.97 28.19
CA HIS A 96 -5.35 12.71 27.58
C HIS A 96 -5.80 13.40 26.31
N ASP A 97 -6.29 14.65 26.41
CA ASP A 97 -6.82 15.45 25.29
C ASP A 97 -5.92 15.47 24.06
N GLY A 98 -4.61 15.63 24.24
CA GLY A 98 -3.66 15.68 23.13
C GLY A 98 -3.61 14.37 22.31
N ARG A 99 -3.75 13.21 22.96
CA ARG A 99 -3.80 11.92 22.25
C ARG A 99 -5.11 11.76 21.48
N LEU A 100 -6.22 12.17 22.09
CA LEU A 100 -7.51 12.11 21.41
C LEU A 100 -7.55 13.05 20.20
N ARG A 101 -7.07 14.29 20.34
CA ARG A 101 -6.95 15.22 19.21
C ARG A 101 -6.06 14.68 18.10
N ALA A 102 -4.91 14.09 18.46
CA ALA A 102 -4.02 13.45 17.48
C ALA A 102 -4.69 12.27 16.76
N ALA A 103 -5.48 11.46 17.46
CA ALA A 103 -6.23 10.35 16.87
C ALA A 103 -7.30 10.85 15.88
N LEU A 104 -8.04 11.89 16.24
CA LEU A 104 -9.09 12.49 15.40
C LEU A 104 -8.53 13.20 14.16
N ALA A 105 -7.33 13.80 14.27
CA ALA A 105 -6.67 14.49 13.17
C ALA A 105 -5.95 13.54 12.20
N THR A 106 -6.07 12.22 12.36
CA THR A 106 -5.47 11.25 11.46
C THR A 106 -6.13 11.28 10.08
N ARG A 107 -5.33 10.96 9.04
CA ARG A 107 -5.82 10.86 7.67
C ARG A 107 -6.94 9.82 7.55
N THR A 108 -6.81 8.71 8.23
CA THR A 108 -7.76 7.59 8.17
C THR A 108 -9.10 7.94 8.81
N MET A 109 -9.13 8.84 9.81
CA MET A 109 -10.40 9.40 10.33
C MET A 109 -11.12 10.26 9.31
N GLY A 110 -10.40 10.93 8.44
CA GLY A 110 -10.95 11.72 7.35
C GLY A 110 -11.83 12.90 7.80
N LEU A 111 -11.63 13.43 9.02
CA LEU A 111 -12.34 14.62 9.49
C LEU A 111 -11.86 15.85 8.72
N ALA A 112 -12.81 16.69 8.28
CA ALA A 112 -12.50 17.96 7.66
C ALA A 112 -11.92 18.94 8.69
N TRP A 113 -11.11 19.91 8.24
CA TRP A 113 -10.56 20.94 9.12
C TRP A 113 -11.61 21.69 9.93
N ALA A 114 -12.79 21.98 9.32
CA ALA A 114 -13.89 22.62 10.01
C ALA A 114 -14.52 21.74 11.10
N GLU A 115 -14.49 20.41 10.94
CA GLU A 115 -14.94 19.48 11.98
C GLU A 115 -13.95 19.47 13.16
N LEU A 116 -12.64 19.44 12.85
CA LEU A 116 -11.59 19.51 13.88
C LEU A 116 -11.59 20.85 14.64
N ASP A 117 -11.83 21.96 13.94
CA ASP A 117 -11.89 23.31 14.55
C ASP A 117 -13.09 23.43 15.47
N ARG A 118 -14.24 22.90 15.08
CA ARG A 118 -15.44 22.86 15.93
C ARG A 118 -15.20 22.11 17.25
N LEU A 119 -14.34 21.10 17.26
CA LEU A 119 -13.97 20.38 18.47
C LEU A 119 -13.16 21.25 19.45
N ASN A 120 -12.59 22.37 18.98
CA ASN A 120 -11.88 23.31 19.84
C ASN A 120 -12.84 24.39 20.42
N GLU A 121 -13.91 24.68 19.70
CA GLU A 121 -14.84 25.78 20.05
C GLU A 121 -16.05 25.30 20.85
N ASP A 122 -16.46 24.02 20.67
CA ASP A 122 -17.64 23.43 21.31
C ASP A 122 -17.23 22.46 22.42
N GLU A 123 -17.15 22.99 23.65
CA GLU A 123 -16.77 22.23 24.86
C GLU A 123 -17.73 21.06 25.13
N GLN A 124 -19.05 21.26 24.93
CA GLN A 124 -20.03 20.21 25.16
C GLN A 124 -19.88 19.05 24.16
N HIS A 125 -19.58 19.38 22.91
CA HIS A 125 -19.30 18.37 21.89
C HIS A 125 -18.00 17.61 22.23
N TRP A 126 -16.96 18.31 22.68
CA TRP A 126 -15.72 17.71 23.13
C TRP A 126 -15.93 16.75 24.31
N GLU A 127 -16.64 17.16 25.35
CA GLU A 127 -16.96 16.31 26.50
C GLU A 127 -17.71 15.04 26.08
N THR A 128 -18.69 15.17 25.20
CA THR A 128 -19.44 14.04 24.65
C THR A 128 -18.51 13.04 23.96
N LEU A 129 -17.52 13.53 23.22
CA LEU A 129 -16.55 12.71 22.53
C LEU A 129 -15.61 12.01 23.51
N VAL A 130 -15.10 12.73 24.53
CA VAL A 130 -14.27 12.14 25.60
C VAL A 130 -15.01 11.01 26.31
N LEU A 131 -16.29 11.22 26.67
CA LEU A 131 -17.13 10.17 27.28
C LEU A 131 -17.30 8.96 26.35
N ARG A 132 -17.45 9.19 25.05
CA ARG A 132 -17.52 8.11 24.05
C ARG A 132 -16.24 7.28 24.05
N VAL A 133 -15.06 7.93 24.08
CA VAL A 133 -13.77 7.24 24.10
C VAL A 133 -13.55 6.48 25.41
N HIS A 134 -14.02 7.00 26.55
CA HIS A 134 -14.10 6.23 27.79
C HIS A 134 -14.94 4.96 27.60
N GLY A 135 -16.05 5.05 26.87
CA GLY A 135 -16.88 3.89 26.53
C GLY A 135 -16.09 2.84 25.71
N TYR A 136 -15.27 3.26 24.77
CA TYR A 136 -14.42 2.35 23.99
C TYR A 136 -13.40 1.62 24.87
N LYS A 137 -12.78 2.30 25.83
CA LYS A 137 -11.90 1.66 26.81
C LYS A 137 -12.63 0.56 27.58
N LEU A 138 -13.86 0.82 28.04
CA LEU A 138 -14.66 -0.16 28.76
C LEU A 138 -15.05 -1.37 27.88
N ILE A 139 -15.36 -1.12 26.60
CA ILE A 139 -15.61 -2.21 25.64
C ILE A 139 -14.34 -3.04 25.47
N TRP A 140 -13.19 -2.41 25.29
CA TRP A 140 -11.92 -3.11 25.16
C TRP A 140 -11.64 -4.01 26.37
N GLN A 141 -11.77 -3.47 27.57
CA GLN A 141 -11.53 -4.22 28.82
C GLN A 141 -12.48 -5.40 29.03
N LYS A 142 -13.74 -5.26 28.59
CA LYS A 142 -14.77 -6.30 28.84
C LYS A 142 -14.93 -7.30 27.70
N GLN A 143 -14.72 -6.87 26.47
CA GLN A 143 -15.06 -7.64 25.26
C GLN A 143 -13.85 -7.85 24.34
N GLY A 144 -12.73 -7.13 24.57
CA GLY A 144 -11.53 -7.21 23.76
C GLY A 144 -11.39 -6.07 22.73
N VAL A 145 -10.23 -6.06 22.07
CA VAL A 145 -9.82 -4.99 21.13
C VAL A 145 -10.68 -4.95 19.87
N LEU A 146 -11.06 -6.11 19.32
CA LEU A 146 -11.81 -6.16 18.06
C LEU A 146 -13.24 -5.60 18.17
N PRO A 147 -14.05 -5.94 19.19
CA PRO A 147 -15.34 -5.28 19.42
C PRO A 147 -15.22 -3.76 19.61
N MET A 148 -14.19 -3.31 20.32
CA MET A 148 -13.90 -1.88 20.49
C MET A 148 -13.61 -1.21 19.14
N LEU A 149 -12.73 -1.78 18.31
CA LEU A 149 -12.40 -1.23 17.00
C LEU A 149 -13.60 -1.22 16.05
N ARG A 150 -14.42 -2.27 16.05
CA ARG A 150 -15.66 -2.29 15.26
C ARG A 150 -16.60 -1.18 15.67
N ARG A 151 -16.72 -0.93 16.97
CA ARG A 151 -17.53 0.18 17.49
C ARG A 151 -16.98 1.53 17.05
N TRP A 152 -15.65 1.73 17.13
CA TRP A 152 -14.96 2.92 16.63
C TRP A 152 -15.24 3.15 15.15
N LEU A 153 -15.02 2.13 14.31
CA LEU A 153 -15.26 2.20 12.87
C LEU A 153 -16.70 2.61 12.53
N SER A 154 -17.68 2.03 13.28
CA SER A 154 -19.10 2.32 13.06
C SER A 154 -19.49 3.72 13.53
N ASP A 155 -19.04 4.17 14.71
CA ASP A 155 -19.46 5.45 15.30
C ASP A 155 -18.90 6.68 14.55
N PHE A 156 -17.86 6.49 13.75
CA PHE A 156 -17.26 7.53 12.90
C PHE A 156 -17.52 7.32 11.40
N ASP A 157 -18.39 6.38 11.03
CA ASP A 157 -18.72 6.04 9.64
C ASP A 157 -17.48 5.83 8.75
N LEU A 158 -16.41 5.26 9.35
CA LEU A 158 -15.11 5.12 8.70
C LEU A 158 -15.14 4.32 7.39
N PRO A 159 -15.90 3.21 7.27
CA PRO A 159 -15.98 2.49 6.00
C PRO A 159 -16.51 3.35 4.85
N GLU A 160 -17.47 4.23 5.10
CA GLU A 160 -18.05 5.12 4.09
C GLU A 160 -17.09 6.28 3.78
N ARG A 161 -16.50 6.89 4.81
CA ARG A 161 -15.51 7.97 4.65
C ARG A 161 -14.29 7.49 3.87
N LEU A 162 -13.77 6.32 4.18
CA LEU A 162 -12.63 5.75 3.47
C LEU A 162 -12.94 5.44 2.01
N ARG A 163 -14.11 4.85 1.71
CA ARG A 163 -14.52 4.56 0.32
C ARG A 163 -14.62 5.79 -0.57
N ALA A 164 -14.87 6.95 0.02
CA ALA A 164 -14.90 8.22 -0.72
C ALA A 164 -13.49 8.72 -1.13
N LEU A 165 -12.43 8.15 -0.57
CA LEU A 165 -11.04 8.51 -0.88
C LEU A 165 -10.49 7.67 -2.05
N PRO A 166 -9.56 8.21 -2.85
CA PRO A 166 -8.73 7.39 -3.72
C PRO A 166 -8.02 6.33 -2.86
N ASP A 167 -7.88 5.12 -3.24
CA ASP A 167 -7.30 4.01 -2.45
C ASP A 167 -8.09 3.64 -1.16
N GLY A 168 -9.32 4.11 -0.97
CA GLY A 168 -10.07 3.95 0.26
C GLY A 168 -10.43 2.51 0.61
N GLU A 169 -10.73 1.67 -0.38
CA GLU A 169 -10.93 0.22 -0.17
C GLU A 169 -9.68 -0.44 0.40
N ARG A 170 -8.50 -0.05 -0.09
CA ARG A 170 -7.23 -0.54 0.41
C ARG A 170 -6.98 -0.08 1.85
N SER A 171 -7.24 1.20 2.16
CA SER A 171 -7.12 1.72 3.51
C SER A 171 -8.02 0.96 4.48
N LEU A 172 -9.25 0.67 4.09
CA LEU A 172 -10.18 -0.13 4.90
C LEU A 172 -9.66 -1.57 5.11
N THR A 173 -9.18 -2.22 4.04
CA THR A 173 -8.58 -3.56 4.13
C THR A 173 -7.37 -3.57 5.07
N ASN A 174 -6.50 -2.55 5.00
CA ASN A 174 -5.35 -2.42 5.91
C ASN A 174 -5.80 -2.31 7.38
N VAL A 175 -6.78 -1.45 7.67
CA VAL A 175 -7.33 -1.29 9.04
C VAL A 175 -7.92 -2.60 9.55
N LEU A 176 -8.66 -3.33 8.72
CA LEU A 176 -9.25 -4.61 9.10
C LEU A 176 -8.16 -5.67 9.35
N HIS A 177 -7.16 -5.75 8.50
CA HIS A 177 -6.03 -6.67 8.68
C HIS A 177 -5.25 -6.38 9.97
N LEU A 178 -4.95 -5.11 10.24
CA LEU A 178 -4.32 -4.69 11.50
C LEU A 178 -5.20 -5.04 12.71
N SER A 179 -6.53 -4.91 12.58
CA SER A 179 -7.47 -5.28 13.64
C SER A 179 -7.47 -6.79 13.93
N GLU A 180 -7.33 -7.62 12.90
CA GLU A 180 -7.17 -9.07 13.06
C GLU A 180 -5.85 -9.43 13.74
N TRP A 181 -4.76 -8.75 13.38
CA TRP A 181 -3.47 -8.93 14.06
C TRP A 181 -3.56 -8.55 15.54
N LEU A 182 -4.14 -7.41 15.87
CA LEU A 182 -4.35 -6.98 17.26
C LEU A 182 -5.18 -7.99 18.04
N GLN A 183 -6.20 -8.57 17.42
CA GLN A 183 -7.03 -9.61 18.05
C GLN A 183 -6.21 -10.88 18.34
N ARG A 184 -5.34 -11.29 17.43
CA ARG A 184 -4.45 -12.45 17.66
C ARG A 184 -3.48 -12.16 18.81
N GLN A 185 -2.81 -11.01 18.80
CA GLN A 185 -1.85 -10.62 19.83
C GLN A 185 -2.51 -10.44 21.22
N SER A 186 -3.77 -9.98 21.25
CA SER A 186 -4.50 -9.83 22.51
C SER A 186 -4.81 -11.15 23.21
N ALA A 187 -4.67 -12.30 22.55
CA ALA A 187 -4.78 -13.60 23.17
C ALA A 187 -3.50 -14.02 23.93
N GLU A 188 -2.37 -13.40 23.61
CA GLU A 188 -1.05 -13.71 24.18
C GLU A 188 -0.58 -12.65 25.19
N LEU A 189 -1.15 -11.45 25.13
CA LEU A 189 -0.72 -10.29 25.91
C LEU A 189 -1.80 -9.86 26.90
N ASP A 190 -1.40 -9.62 28.15
CA ASP A 190 -2.29 -9.15 29.19
C ASP A 190 -2.42 -7.62 29.20
N GLY A 191 -3.65 -7.17 28.93
CA GLY A 191 -4.06 -5.79 29.06
C GLY A 191 -3.76 -4.90 27.85
N GLU A 192 -4.49 -3.78 27.82
CA GLU A 192 -4.46 -2.83 26.70
C GLU A 192 -3.10 -2.16 26.51
N HIS A 193 -2.39 -1.84 27.59
CA HIS A 193 -1.07 -1.20 27.50
C HIS A 193 0.00 -2.11 26.90
N ALA A 194 -0.03 -3.41 27.21
CA ALA A 194 0.89 -4.38 26.63
C ALA A 194 0.66 -4.52 25.13
N LEU A 195 -0.61 -4.57 24.70
CA LEU A 195 -0.97 -4.67 23.30
C LEU A 195 -0.55 -3.42 22.50
N VAL A 196 -0.77 -2.21 23.04
CA VAL A 196 -0.34 -0.95 22.38
C VAL A 196 1.17 -0.89 22.26
N ARG A 197 1.91 -1.34 23.28
CA ARG A 197 3.37 -1.38 23.23
C ARG A 197 3.86 -2.36 22.17
N ALA A 198 3.33 -3.58 22.13
CA ALA A 198 3.70 -4.58 21.12
C ALA A 198 3.40 -4.08 19.71
N PHE A 199 2.25 -3.42 19.52
CA PHE A 199 1.93 -2.82 18.23
C PHE A 199 2.90 -1.70 17.84
N SER A 200 3.32 -0.87 18.79
CA SER A 200 4.32 0.19 18.56
C SER A 200 5.70 -0.40 18.24
N GLU A 201 6.08 -1.50 18.88
CA GLU A 201 7.33 -2.21 18.59
C GLU A 201 7.32 -2.81 17.18
N GLU A 202 6.21 -3.41 16.77
CA GLU A 202 6.04 -3.95 15.41
C GLU A 202 6.09 -2.86 14.34
N LEU A 203 5.52 -1.68 14.59
CA LEU A 203 5.65 -0.52 13.70
C LEU A 203 7.09 -0.03 13.57
N ALA A 204 7.89 -0.13 14.63
CA ALA A 204 9.28 0.31 14.62
C ALA A 204 10.20 -0.67 13.88
N GLN A 205 9.90 -1.96 13.94
CA GLN A 205 10.67 -3.03 13.29
C GLN A 205 9.72 -4.11 12.75
N PRO A 206 9.06 -3.87 11.62
CA PRO A 206 8.11 -4.82 11.06
C PRO A 206 8.74 -6.19 10.85
N GLY A 207 8.11 -7.23 11.38
CA GLY A 207 8.47 -8.62 11.13
C GLY A 207 8.26 -8.99 9.66
N ALA A 208 8.97 -10.03 9.19
CA ALA A 208 8.95 -10.44 7.78
C ALA A 208 7.61 -11.08 7.32
N GLU A 209 6.68 -11.36 8.24
CA GLU A 209 5.56 -12.28 7.95
C GLU A 209 4.22 -11.60 7.61
N GLU A 210 4.03 -10.31 7.92
CA GLU A 210 2.74 -9.63 7.69
C GLU A 210 2.71 -8.92 6.33
N ILE A 211 2.57 -9.71 5.26
CA ILE A 211 2.42 -9.21 3.89
C ILE A 211 1.03 -8.61 3.68
N LEU A 212 0.98 -7.46 3.03
CA LEU A 212 -0.27 -6.80 2.62
C LEU A 212 -1.22 -7.76 1.88
N ARG A 213 -2.43 -7.94 2.39
CA ARG A 213 -3.49 -8.67 1.68
C ARG A 213 -4.06 -7.82 0.54
N LEU A 214 -4.20 -8.43 -0.62
CA LEU A 214 -4.70 -7.81 -1.84
C LEU A 214 -6.04 -8.46 -2.19
N GLU A 215 -7.14 -7.96 -1.67
CA GLU A 215 -8.46 -8.58 -1.88
C GLU A 215 -9.20 -8.10 -3.14
N SER A 216 -8.78 -7.02 -3.79
CA SER A 216 -9.54 -6.43 -4.93
C SER A 216 -8.71 -6.04 -6.15
N ASP A 217 -7.65 -6.78 -6.48
CA ASP A 217 -6.73 -6.40 -7.55
C ASP A 217 -7.11 -6.91 -8.96
N ALA A 218 -8.35 -7.31 -9.17
CA ALA A 218 -8.76 -8.00 -10.40
C ALA A 218 -8.54 -7.15 -11.68
N ASP A 219 -8.54 -5.82 -11.59
CA ASP A 219 -8.39 -4.94 -12.77
C ASP A 219 -7.50 -3.71 -12.55
N LEU A 220 -6.39 -3.88 -11.80
CA LEU A 220 -5.43 -2.83 -11.51
C LEU A 220 -4.11 -3.03 -12.25
N ILE A 221 -3.46 -1.90 -12.64
CA ILE A 221 -2.09 -1.91 -13.14
C ILE A 221 -1.15 -2.32 -12.01
N LYS A 222 -0.31 -3.32 -12.25
CA LYS A 222 0.60 -3.86 -11.23
C LYS A 222 1.96 -3.17 -11.32
N VAL A 223 2.35 -2.48 -10.25
CA VAL A 223 3.72 -1.98 -10.07
C VAL A 223 4.43 -2.96 -9.16
N ILE A 224 5.51 -3.61 -9.64
CA ILE A 224 6.11 -4.77 -8.98
C ILE A 224 7.62 -4.60 -8.92
N THR A 225 8.25 -5.01 -7.82
CA THR A 225 9.71 -5.07 -7.76
C THR A 225 10.23 -6.22 -8.64
N VAL A 226 11.41 -6.00 -9.28
CA VAL A 226 12.05 -7.02 -10.12
C VAL A 226 12.23 -8.34 -9.35
N HIS A 227 12.52 -8.31 -8.05
CA HIS A 227 12.66 -9.51 -7.23
C HIS A 227 11.33 -10.28 -7.10
N LYS A 228 10.24 -9.56 -6.84
CA LYS A 228 8.91 -10.19 -6.68
C LYS A 228 8.33 -10.68 -7.99
N SER A 229 8.77 -10.14 -9.12
CA SER A 229 8.29 -10.58 -10.44
C SER A 229 8.84 -11.94 -10.85
N LYS A 230 9.86 -12.47 -10.14
CA LYS A 230 10.43 -13.78 -10.43
C LYS A 230 9.39 -14.89 -10.30
N GLY A 231 9.17 -15.62 -11.38
CA GLY A 231 8.17 -16.70 -11.45
C GLY A 231 6.74 -16.22 -11.73
N LEU A 232 6.53 -14.91 -11.96
CA LEU A 232 5.24 -14.37 -12.40
C LEU A 232 5.29 -14.03 -13.89
N GLU A 233 4.15 -14.23 -14.56
CA GLU A 233 3.99 -13.93 -15.97
C GLU A 233 2.95 -12.82 -16.15
N TYR A 234 3.29 -11.82 -16.97
CA TYR A 234 2.39 -10.73 -17.31
C TYR A 234 2.37 -10.54 -18.82
N PRO A 235 1.17 -10.35 -19.40
CA PRO A 235 1.03 -10.17 -20.82
C PRO A 235 1.77 -8.95 -21.38
N LEU A 236 1.83 -7.85 -20.61
CA LEU A 236 2.52 -6.63 -20.96
C LEU A 236 3.39 -6.14 -19.80
N VAL A 237 4.69 -6.00 -20.06
CA VAL A 237 5.66 -5.57 -19.03
C VAL A 237 6.35 -4.29 -19.49
N LEU A 238 6.38 -3.28 -18.62
CA LEU A 238 7.15 -2.05 -18.80
C LEU A 238 8.34 -2.01 -17.82
N LEU A 239 9.47 -1.53 -18.33
CA LEU A 239 10.73 -1.40 -17.60
C LEU A 239 11.23 0.04 -17.64
N PRO A 240 10.57 0.99 -16.95
CA PRO A 240 10.86 2.43 -17.07
C PRO A 240 12.27 2.84 -16.62
N TYR A 241 12.93 2.02 -15.83
CA TYR A 241 14.23 2.30 -15.22
C TYR A 241 15.34 1.35 -15.68
N ILE A 242 15.13 0.58 -16.76
CA ILE A 242 16.11 -0.42 -17.23
C ILE A 242 17.46 0.22 -17.59
N CYS A 243 17.46 1.46 -18.08
CA CYS A 243 18.67 2.20 -18.43
C CYS A 243 19.32 2.94 -17.25
N ALA A 244 18.74 2.90 -16.08
CA ALA A 244 19.32 3.52 -14.91
C ALA A 244 20.42 2.63 -14.35
N TRP A 245 21.66 3.09 -14.43
CA TRP A 245 22.83 2.41 -13.90
C TRP A 245 23.31 3.09 -12.60
N LYS A 246 24.05 2.34 -11.81
CA LYS A 246 24.69 2.83 -10.61
C LYS A 246 26.19 2.66 -10.79
N ASP A 247 26.98 3.70 -10.52
CA ASP A 247 28.43 3.57 -10.51
C ASP A 247 28.82 2.44 -9.57
N VAL A 248 29.71 1.56 -10.05
CA VAL A 248 30.33 0.54 -9.22
C VAL A 248 31.38 1.25 -8.40
N ASP A 249 31.07 1.55 -7.17
CA ASP A 249 32.01 2.12 -6.25
C ASP A 249 33.09 1.05 -5.92
N GLY A 250 34.35 1.48 -5.70
CA GLY A 250 35.47 0.58 -5.47
C GLY A 250 35.37 -0.33 -4.23
N ARG A 251 34.26 -0.25 -3.48
CA ARG A 251 33.89 -1.16 -2.38
C ARG A 251 32.93 -2.28 -2.83
N SER A 252 32.45 -2.25 -4.05
CA SER A 252 31.63 -3.31 -4.62
C SER A 252 32.53 -4.52 -4.95
N ALA A 253 32.06 -5.73 -4.64
CA ALA A 253 32.79 -6.95 -4.95
C ALA A 253 33.12 -7.00 -6.45
N SER A 254 34.34 -7.34 -6.79
CA SER A 254 34.80 -7.52 -8.16
C SER A 254 33.89 -8.55 -8.87
N LEU A 255 33.33 -8.17 -10.01
CA LEU A 255 32.64 -9.10 -10.87
C LEU A 255 33.71 -9.99 -11.56
N GLY A 256 33.78 -11.23 -11.14
CA GLY A 256 34.55 -12.25 -11.86
C GLY A 256 33.75 -12.70 -13.08
N TYR A 257 34.34 -12.72 -14.25
CA TYR A 257 33.75 -13.36 -15.42
C TYR A 257 34.66 -14.52 -15.88
N HIS A 258 34.04 -15.57 -16.35
CA HIS A 258 34.76 -16.67 -16.96
C HIS A 258 35.11 -16.30 -18.42
N GLN A 259 36.39 -16.16 -18.72
CA GLN A 259 36.84 -16.10 -20.11
C GLN A 259 36.60 -17.46 -20.77
N SER A 260 35.88 -17.46 -21.86
CA SER A 260 35.77 -18.64 -22.72
C SER A 260 37.15 -18.97 -23.31
N PRO A 261 37.55 -20.25 -23.44
CA PRO A 261 38.82 -20.63 -24.08
C PRO A 261 39.01 -20.09 -25.50
N GLN A 262 37.94 -19.66 -26.16
CA GLN A 262 37.99 -19.06 -27.51
C GLN A 262 38.44 -17.60 -27.51
N ASP A 263 38.37 -16.90 -26.40
CA ASP A 263 38.75 -15.47 -26.31
C ASP A 263 40.26 -15.27 -26.04
N ALA A 264 41.01 -16.37 -25.81
CA ALA A 264 42.43 -16.31 -25.51
C ALA A 264 43.36 -16.07 -26.75
N SER A 265 42.79 -16.00 -27.95
CA SER A 265 43.55 -15.78 -29.21
C SER A 265 43.45 -14.36 -29.79
N GLY A 266 42.74 -13.47 -29.13
CA GLY A 266 42.65 -12.05 -29.52
C GLY A 266 43.33 -11.16 -28.49
N GLY A 267 44.31 -10.36 -28.94
CA GLY A 267 45.12 -9.47 -28.11
C GLY A 267 44.31 -8.49 -27.22
N PRO A 268 44.98 -7.66 -26.39
CA PRO A 268 44.34 -6.90 -25.33
C PRO A 268 43.37 -5.88 -25.89
N GLY A 269 42.10 -6.24 -25.92
CA GLY A 269 41.01 -5.34 -26.11
C GLY A 269 40.72 -4.65 -24.78
N ALA A 270 41.09 -3.39 -24.70
CA ALA A 270 40.61 -2.49 -23.66
C ALA A 270 39.10 -2.49 -23.58
N TYR A 271 38.63 -2.60 -22.33
CA TYR A 271 37.63 -1.71 -21.74
C TYR A 271 37.30 -2.15 -20.32
#